data_ea3426bc6620504d040e62945e13a879
#
_entry.id   ea3426bc6620504d040e62945e13a879
#
_cell.length_a   1.000
_cell.length_b   1.000
_cell.length_c   1.000
_cell.angle_alpha   90.00
_cell.angle_beta   90.00
_cell.angle_gamma   90.00
#
_symmetry.space_group_name_H-M   'P 1'
#
loop_
_entity.id
_entity.type
_entity.pdbx_description
1 polymer ?
#
loop_
_entity_poly.entity_id
_entity_poly.type
_entity_poly.pdbx_seq_one_letter_code
_entity_poly.pdbx_strand_id
1 'polypeptide(L)'
;MHKEDTSSLGGKTVFITGGASGLGAALAHTLAQAGANIVIGDIRAHLAEQGAEALRDLGVRAHSIGFDVGDPESCRHAVDAVVGEFGRIDVLVNNAGTDVTLPMEDMSHTDWQRVINTNLSGPFMLAKHAAAYMRKAGRGHIINVASTAAKRAWPNASAYHASKWGLLGLSHAMHAELRPHAIKVTAVIAGGMRTPFLLDRFPDIDIDTLQDPANVAQAIKSVLMLPPETVIAEITVLPMRESSWP
;
A
#
# COMPACT_ATOMS: atom_id res chain seq x y z
N MET A 1 11.23 -25.08 -18.97
CA MET A 1 10.47 -23.95 -18.37
C MET A 1 9.68 -24.49 -17.19
N HIS A 2 10.16 -24.30 -15.96
CA HIS A 2 9.34 -24.58 -14.77
C HIS A 2 8.17 -23.59 -14.79
N LYS A 3 6.95 -24.09 -14.81
CA LYS A 3 5.78 -23.27 -14.51
C LYS A 3 5.97 -22.78 -13.07
N GLU A 4 6.16 -21.48 -12.85
CA GLU A 4 6.06 -20.91 -11.49
C GLU A 4 4.68 -21.32 -10.96
N ASP A 5 4.66 -21.92 -9.79
CA ASP A 5 3.42 -22.24 -9.09
C ASP A 5 2.74 -20.92 -8.71
N THR A 6 1.76 -20.50 -9.51
CA THR A 6 1.01 -19.25 -9.27
C THR A 6 0.03 -19.36 -8.10
N SER A 7 -0.10 -20.55 -7.50
CA SER A 7 -0.97 -20.79 -6.34
C SER A 7 -0.38 -20.31 -5.01
N SER A 8 0.89 -19.87 -4.99
CA SER A 8 1.61 -19.50 -3.78
C SER A 8 2.41 -18.21 -3.96
N LEU A 9 2.55 -17.44 -2.89
CA LEU A 9 3.47 -16.31 -2.80
C LEU A 9 4.83 -16.74 -2.22
N GLY A 10 5.07 -18.02 -2.11
CA GLY A 10 6.27 -18.61 -1.53
C GLY A 10 7.56 -18.01 -2.05
N GLY A 11 8.39 -17.49 -1.14
CA GLY A 11 9.68 -16.89 -1.46
C GLY A 11 9.66 -15.52 -2.15
N LYS A 12 8.49 -14.95 -2.49
CA LYS A 12 8.37 -13.57 -2.97
C LYS A 12 8.63 -12.59 -1.84
N THR A 13 9.34 -11.52 -2.11
CA THR A 13 9.60 -10.44 -1.16
C THR A 13 8.61 -9.30 -1.39
N VAL A 14 7.83 -9.01 -0.36
CA VAL A 14 6.79 -7.97 -0.35
C VAL A 14 7.19 -6.86 0.60
N PHE A 15 7.35 -5.64 0.09
CA PHE A 15 7.59 -4.45 0.89
C PHE A 15 6.28 -3.67 1.07
N ILE A 16 5.84 -3.48 2.32
CA ILE A 16 4.58 -2.84 2.69
C ILE A 16 4.87 -1.58 3.49
N THR A 17 4.50 -0.41 2.98
CA THR A 17 4.63 0.86 3.69
C THR A 17 3.42 1.13 4.57
N GLY A 18 3.62 1.75 5.75
CA GLY A 18 2.57 1.88 6.76
C GLY A 18 2.11 0.50 7.27
N GLY A 19 3.05 -0.46 7.33
CA GLY A 19 2.77 -1.86 7.60
C GLY A 19 2.57 -2.20 9.07
N ALA A 20 2.80 -1.27 9.99
CA ALA A 20 2.74 -1.51 11.42
C ALA A 20 1.31 -1.51 12.01
N SER A 21 0.29 -1.11 11.24
CA SER A 21 -1.10 -1.05 11.74
C SER A 21 -2.13 -1.14 10.61
N GLY A 22 -3.40 -1.28 11.00
CA GLY A 22 -4.54 -1.21 10.08
C GLY A 22 -4.46 -2.17 8.91
N LEU A 23 -4.74 -1.67 7.70
CA LEU A 23 -4.68 -2.47 6.48
C LEU A 23 -3.27 -3.02 6.21
N GLY A 24 -2.22 -2.23 6.47
CA GLY A 24 -0.84 -2.66 6.26
C GLY A 24 -0.47 -3.90 7.09
N ALA A 25 -0.84 -3.92 8.37
CA ALA A 25 -0.61 -5.06 9.25
C ALA A 25 -1.46 -6.28 8.85
N ALA A 26 -2.75 -6.07 8.52
CA ALA A 26 -3.61 -7.15 8.03
C ALA A 26 -3.08 -7.77 6.74
N LEU A 27 -2.56 -6.93 5.83
CA LEU A 27 -1.95 -7.39 4.58
C LEU A 27 -0.65 -8.15 4.82
N ALA A 28 0.22 -7.64 5.70
CA ALA A 28 1.46 -8.30 6.08
C ALA A 28 1.19 -9.73 6.60
N HIS A 29 0.23 -9.87 7.50
CA HIS A 29 -0.18 -11.17 8.04
C HIS A 29 -0.77 -12.08 6.94
N THR A 30 -1.69 -11.56 6.12
CA THR A 30 -2.35 -12.33 5.05
C THR A 30 -1.35 -12.86 4.01
N LEU A 31 -0.34 -12.05 3.64
CA LEU A 31 0.66 -12.44 2.66
C LEU A 31 1.74 -13.36 3.26
N ALA A 32 2.09 -13.17 4.54
CA ALA A 32 2.97 -14.08 5.27
C ALA A 32 2.36 -15.50 5.35
N GLN A 33 1.06 -15.61 5.67
CA GLN A 33 0.34 -16.88 5.63
C GLN A 33 0.32 -17.55 4.25
N ALA A 34 0.46 -16.77 3.18
CA ALA A 34 0.61 -17.28 1.81
C ALA A 34 2.08 -17.59 1.44
N GLY A 35 3.01 -17.53 2.40
CA GLY A 35 4.41 -17.90 2.24
C GLY A 35 5.33 -16.79 1.75
N ALA A 36 4.87 -15.54 1.66
CA ALA A 36 5.69 -14.42 1.26
C ALA A 36 6.67 -14.00 2.37
N ASN A 37 7.86 -13.57 2.00
CA ASN A 37 8.75 -12.80 2.87
C ASN A 37 8.24 -11.37 2.96
N ILE A 38 8.20 -10.80 4.16
CA ILE A 38 7.58 -9.49 4.39
C ILE A 38 8.60 -8.49 4.89
N VAL A 39 8.57 -7.29 4.32
CA VAL A 39 9.25 -6.13 4.90
C VAL A 39 8.20 -5.10 5.31
N ILE A 40 8.16 -4.78 6.59
CA ILE A 40 7.29 -3.76 7.16
C ILE A 40 8.05 -2.43 7.21
N GLY A 41 7.63 -1.47 6.40
CA GLY A 41 8.11 -0.10 6.49
C GLY A 41 7.10 0.77 7.24
N ASP A 42 7.53 1.50 8.25
CA ASP A 42 6.66 2.44 8.99
C ASP A 42 7.51 3.55 9.62
N ILE A 43 6.93 4.73 9.79
CA ILE A 43 7.59 5.82 10.53
C ILE A 43 7.75 5.49 12.01
N ARG A 44 6.89 4.63 12.54
CA ARG A 44 6.95 4.10 13.90
C ARG A 44 7.78 2.83 13.93
N ALA A 45 9.12 2.97 13.86
CA ALA A 45 10.07 1.86 13.73
C ALA A 45 9.85 0.74 14.76
N HIS A 46 9.52 1.09 16.02
CA HIS A 46 9.30 0.10 17.08
C HIS A 46 8.08 -0.78 16.84
N LEU A 47 6.97 -0.21 16.27
CA LEU A 47 5.78 -0.99 15.91
C LEU A 47 6.03 -1.85 14.66
N ALA A 48 6.84 -1.35 13.72
CA ALA A 48 7.25 -2.13 12.56
C ALA A 48 8.04 -3.37 12.98
N GLU A 49 8.97 -3.23 13.95
CA GLU A 49 9.75 -4.38 14.45
C GLU A 49 8.86 -5.38 15.19
N GLN A 50 7.97 -4.93 16.07
CA GLN A 50 7.01 -5.82 16.72
C GLN A 50 6.16 -6.62 15.71
N GLY A 51 5.71 -5.94 14.64
CA GLY A 51 4.99 -6.60 13.56
C GLY A 51 5.85 -7.63 12.82
N ALA A 52 7.11 -7.32 12.54
CA ALA A 52 8.03 -8.26 11.88
C ALA A 52 8.36 -9.48 12.77
N GLU A 53 8.52 -9.28 14.07
CA GLU A 53 8.71 -10.37 15.04
C GLU A 53 7.52 -11.35 15.00
N ALA A 54 6.30 -10.84 15.10
CA ALA A 54 5.09 -11.66 15.04
C ALA A 54 4.94 -12.44 13.71
N LEU A 55 5.45 -11.90 12.60
CA LEU A 55 5.44 -12.62 11.32
C LEU A 55 6.49 -13.72 11.23
N ARG A 56 7.64 -13.58 11.89
CA ARG A 56 8.65 -14.64 11.95
C ARG A 56 8.12 -15.92 12.61
N ASP A 57 7.19 -15.79 13.56
CA ASP A 57 6.50 -16.93 14.19
C ASP A 57 5.64 -17.74 13.20
N LEU A 58 5.27 -17.16 12.06
CA LEU A 58 4.58 -17.85 10.96
C LEU A 58 5.55 -18.64 10.05
N GLY A 59 6.86 -18.63 10.34
CA GLY A 59 7.87 -19.38 9.59
C GLY A 59 8.35 -18.71 8.32
N VAL A 60 8.04 -17.42 8.10
CA VAL A 60 8.53 -16.63 6.97
C VAL A 60 9.68 -15.70 7.39
N ARG A 61 10.50 -15.28 6.43
CA ARG A 61 11.44 -14.17 6.69
C ARG A 61 10.67 -12.87 6.78
N ALA A 62 10.87 -12.14 7.87
CA ALA A 62 10.28 -10.81 8.04
C ALA A 62 11.31 -9.82 8.61
N HIS A 63 11.29 -8.60 8.10
CA HIS A 63 12.18 -7.51 8.47
C HIS A 63 11.41 -6.21 8.63
N SER A 64 11.92 -5.27 9.44
CA SER A 64 11.33 -3.94 9.60
C SER A 64 12.29 -2.86 9.12
N ILE A 65 11.72 -1.76 8.63
CA ILE A 65 12.46 -0.56 8.24
C ILE A 65 11.72 0.65 8.79
N GLY A 66 12.38 1.40 9.69
CA GLY A 66 11.89 2.69 10.16
C GLY A 66 12.23 3.77 9.12
N PHE A 67 11.22 4.40 8.49
CA PHE A 67 11.47 5.45 7.50
C PHE A 67 10.24 6.33 7.27
N ASP A 68 10.50 7.54 6.76
CA ASP A 68 9.45 8.48 6.34
C ASP A 68 9.25 8.39 4.81
N VAL A 69 8.04 8.01 4.39
CA VAL A 69 7.66 7.96 2.96
C VAL A 69 7.60 9.35 2.32
N GLY A 70 7.52 10.42 3.10
CA GLY A 70 7.55 11.81 2.62
C GLY A 70 8.95 12.33 2.29
N ASP A 71 10.01 11.62 2.68
CA ASP A 71 11.40 12.00 2.44
C ASP A 71 12.02 11.18 1.28
N PRO A 72 12.56 11.84 0.24
CA PRO A 72 13.10 11.16 -0.95
C PRO A 72 14.28 10.25 -0.66
N GLU A 73 15.22 10.67 0.20
CA GLU A 73 16.40 9.88 0.52
C GLU A 73 16.04 8.69 1.41
N SER A 74 15.10 8.89 2.34
CA SER A 74 14.54 7.83 3.17
C SER A 74 13.87 6.76 2.31
N CYS A 75 13.08 7.14 1.29
CA CYS A 75 12.49 6.22 0.33
C CYS A 75 13.52 5.41 -0.45
N ARG A 76 14.59 6.07 -0.94
CA ARG A 76 15.66 5.40 -1.66
C ARG A 76 16.37 4.37 -0.78
N HIS A 77 16.79 4.79 0.42
CA HIS A 77 17.47 3.91 1.37
C HIS A 77 16.60 2.73 1.79
N ALA A 78 15.28 2.94 1.99
CA ALA A 78 14.38 1.85 2.35
C ALA A 78 14.32 0.78 1.25
N VAL A 79 14.18 1.16 -0.03
CA VAL A 79 14.17 0.19 -1.14
C VAL A 79 15.52 -0.51 -1.27
N ASP A 80 16.64 0.21 -1.14
CA ASP A 80 17.99 -0.36 -1.19
C ASP A 80 18.19 -1.38 -0.04
N ALA A 81 17.69 -1.07 1.17
CA ALA A 81 17.76 -1.98 2.33
C ALA A 81 16.94 -3.26 2.09
N VAL A 82 15.73 -3.16 1.51
CA VAL A 82 14.94 -4.35 1.13
C VAL A 82 15.73 -5.25 0.19
N VAL A 83 16.33 -4.68 -0.84
CA VAL A 83 17.10 -5.46 -1.82
C VAL A 83 18.39 -5.98 -1.21
N GLY A 84 19.06 -5.21 -0.34
CA GLY A 84 20.26 -5.65 0.39
C GLY A 84 19.98 -6.88 1.26
N GLU A 85 18.86 -6.89 1.99
CA GLU A 85 18.49 -7.97 2.91
C GLU A 85 17.94 -9.22 2.20
N PHE A 86 17.10 -9.03 1.18
CA PHE A 86 16.39 -10.15 0.52
C PHE A 86 16.92 -10.48 -0.88
N GLY A 87 17.82 -9.68 -1.44
CA GLY A 87 18.34 -9.84 -2.82
C GLY A 87 17.33 -9.47 -3.91
N ARG A 88 16.10 -9.10 -3.54
CA ARG A 88 14.99 -8.85 -4.48
C ARG A 88 13.87 -8.04 -3.86
N ILE A 89 13.05 -7.43 -4.70
CA ILE A 89 11.74 -6.88 -4.37
C ILE A 89 10.76 -7.33 -5.46
N ASP A 90 9.77 -8.15 -5.12
CA ASP A 90 8.77 -8.67 -6.06
C ASP A 90 7.49 -7.85 -6.05
N VAL A 91 7.12 -7.36 -4.85
CA VAL A 91 5.91 -6.56 -4.66
C VAL A 91 6.25 -5.35 -3.80
N LEU A 92 5.84 -4.18 -4.25
CA LEU A 92 5.78 -2.96 -3.44
C LEU A 92 4.32 -2.63 -3.17
N VAL A 93 3.96 -2.46 -1.89
CA VAL A 93 2.63 -1.99 -1.49
C VAL A 93 2.75 -0.60 -0.88
N ASN A 94 2.36 0.42 -1.62
CA ASN A 94 2.20 1.79 -1.17
C ASN A 94 0.88 1.89 -0.40
N ASN A 95 0.94 1.61 0.91
CA ASN A 95 -0.21 1.65 1.82
C ASN A 95 -0.12 2.78 2.83
N ALA A 96 1.08 3.27 3.15
CA ALA A 96 1.24 4.43 4.04
C ALA A 96 0.36 5.59 3.59
N GLY A 97 -0.34 6.20 4.55
CA GLY A 97 -1.22 7.31 4.26
C GLY A 97 -1.53 8.13 5.50
N THR A 98 -1.80 9.40 5.28
CA THR A 98 -2.24 10.35 6.30
C THR A 98 -3.36 11.25 5.77
N ASP A 99 -4.06 11.92 6.66
CA ASP A 99 -5.10 12.88 6.33
C ASP A 99 -5.15 14.00 7.37
N VAL A 100 -5.74 15.11 6.98
CA VAL A 100 -6.12 16.24 7.83
C VAL A 100 -7.52 16.66 7.44
N THR A 101 -8.46 16.53 8.37
CA THR A 101 -9.88 16.88 8.15
C THR A 101 -10.13 18.28 8.67
N LEU A 102 -10.07 19.27 7.78
CA LEU A 102 -10.29 20.70 8.05
C LEU A 102 -10.98 21.39 6.87
N PRO A 103 -11.77 22.46 7.11
CA PRO A 103 -12.19 23.36 6.05
C PRO A 103 -10.99 23.86 5.25
N MET A 104 -11.21 24.17 3.96
CA MET A 104 -10.11 24.57 3.08
C MET A 104 -9.42 25.86 3.55
N GLU A 105 -10.15 26.80 4.12
CA GLU A 105 -9.63 28.06 4.69
C GLU A 105 -8.71 27.84 5.90
N ASP A 106 -8.91 26.76 6.66
CA ASP A 106 -8.12 26.43 7.85
C ASP A 106 -6.95 25.48 7.56
N MET A 107 -6.88 24.94 6.32
CA MET A 107 -5.81 24.03 5.91
C MET A 107 -4.47 24.74 5.79
N SER A 108 -3.52 24.44 6.67
CA SER A 108 -2.17 25.01 6.57
C SER A 108 -1.41 24.45 5.36
N HIS A 109 -0.48 25.25 4.80
CA HIS A 109 0.41 24.79 3.73
C HIS A 109 1.27 23.58 4.18
N THR A 110 1.65 23.54 5.44
CA THR A 110 2.43 22.43 6.03
C THR A 110 1.62 21.14 6.07
N ASP A 111 0.36 21.20 6.51
CA ASP A 111 -0.52 20.03 6.53
C ASP A 111 -0.85 19.54 5.12
N TRP A 112 -1.15 20.47 4.22
CA TRP A 112 -1.33 20.16 2.81
C TRP A 112 -0.11 19.38 2.26
N GLN A 113 1.08 19.96 2.43
CA GLN A 113 2.32 19.37 1.91
C GLN A 113 2.60 18.00 2.53
N ARG A 114 2.35 17.83 3.83
CA ARG A 114 2.49 16.54 4.52
C ARG A 114 1.58 15.47 3.92
N VAL A 115 0.31 15.80 3.66
CA VAL A 115 -0.64 14.85 3.05
C VAL A 115 -0.22 14.49 1.63
N ILE A 116 0.17 15.47 0.81
CA ILE A 116 0.63 15.24 -0.57
C ILE A 116 1.92 14.43 -0.58
N ASN A 117 2.89 14.75 0.26
CA ASN A 117 4.16 14.03 0.31
C ASN A 117 3.96 12.58 0.72
N THR A 118 3.15 12.32 1.75
CA THR A 118 2.91 10.95 2.22
C THR A 118 2.09 10.14 1.21
N ASN A 119 0.98 10.70 0.71
CA ASN A 119 -0.02 9.91 -0.03
C ASN A 119 0.24 9.83 -1.53
N LEU A 120 1.03 10.75 -2.10
CA LEU A 120 1.25 10.86 -3.55
C LEU A 120 2.73 10.84 -3.91
N SER A 121 3.54 11.76 -3.36
CA SER A 121 4.96 11.84 -3.69
C SER A 121 5.72 10.61 -3.21
N GLY A 122 5.43 10.11 -2.00
CA GLY A 122 6.03 8.90 -1.45
C GLY A 122 5.83 7.66 -2.32
N PRO A 123 4.59 7.30 -2.71
CA PRO A 123 4.31 6.25 -3.67
C PRO A 123 5.08 6.41 -5.00
N PHE A 124 5.19 7.62 -5.54
CA PHE A 124 5.99 7.86 -6.73
C PHE A 124 7.48 7.57 -6.50
N MET A 125 8.06 8.10 -5.41
CA MET A 125 9.47 7.93 -5.09
C MET A 125 9.83 6.45 -4.87
N LEU A 126 9.03 5.75 -4.07
CA LEU A 126 9.22 4.31 -3.82
C LEU A 126 9.08 3.48 -5.09
N ALA A 127 8.05 3.75 -5.89
CA ALA A 127 7.82 3.05 -7.16
C ALA A 127 8.97 3.28 -8.15
N LYS A 128 9.48 4.51 -8.25
CA LYS A 128 10.64 4.86 -9.09
C LYS A 128 11.87 4.01 -8.73
N HIS A 129 12.19 3.89 -7.43
CA HIS A 129 13.33 3.11 -6.97
C HIS A 129 13.09 1.61 -7.10
N ALA A 130 11.94 1.10 -6.69
CA ALA A 130 11.60 -0.31 -6.79
C ALA A 130 11.54 -0.79 -8.24
N ALA A 131 10.96 0.00 -9.16
CA ALA A 131 10.89 -0.33 -10.58
C ALA A 131 12.27 -0.50 -11.23
N ALA A 132 13.31 0.17 -10.76
CA ALA A 132 14.67 -0.02 -11.25
C ALA A 132 15.18 -1.45 -10.99
N TYR A 133 14.90 -2.01 -9.81
CA TYR A 133 15.24 -3.39 -9.47
C TYR A 133 14.30 -4.40 -10.16
N MET A 134 13.00 -4.11 -10.22
CA MET A 134 12.01 -4.95 -10.89
C MET A 134 12.28 -5.07 -12.39
N ARG A 135 12.73 -3.99 -13.07
CA ARG A 135 13.14 -4.03 -14.48
C ARG A 135 14.32 -4.97 -14.70
N LYS A 136 15.35 -4.94 -13.85
CA LYS A 136 16.49 -5.86 -13.91
C LYS A 136 16.07 -7.31 -13.70
N ALA A 137 15.07 -7.54 -12.86
CA ALA A 137 14.49 -8.87 -12.60
C ALA A 137 13.53 -9.33 -13.69
N GLY A 138 13.08 -8.42 -14.60
CA GLY A 138 12.08 -8.70 -15.63
C GLY A 138 10.68 -9.02 -15.09
N ARG A 139 10.37 -8.61 -13.86
CA ARG A 139 9.08 -8.83 -13.19
C ARG A 139 8.91 -7.92 -11.98
N GLY A 140 7.67 -7.66 -11.61
CA GLY A 140 7.32 -6.92 -10.40
C GLY A 140 5.83 -6.63 -10.31
N HIS A 141 5.36 -6.23 -9.14
CA HIS A 141 4.00 -5.74 -8.96
C HIS A 141 4.00 -4.57 -7.97
N ILE A 142 3.43 -3.44 -8.36
CA ILE A 142 3.24 -2.27 -7.51
C ILE A 142 1.74 -2.17 -7.19
N ILE A 143 1.40 -2.18 -5.92
CA ILE A 143 0.06 -1.98 -5.40
C ILE A 143 -0.01 -0.59 -4.77
N ASN A 144 -0.90 0.27 -5.26
CA ASN A 144 -1.16 1.59 -4.69
C ASN A 144 -2.52 1.59 -3.99
N VAL A 145 -2.51 1.73 -2.66
CA VAL A 145 -3.74 1.80 -1.87
C VAL A 145 -4.33 3.21 -1.97
N ALA A 146 -5.30 3.35 -2.86
CA ALA A 146 -6.11 4.53 -3.02
C ALA A 146 -7.31 4.52 -2.03
N SER A 147 -8.41 5.16 -2.36
CA SER A 147 -9.60 5.29 -1.53
C SER A 147 -10.81 5.62 -2.40
N THR A 148 -12.03 5.46 -1.90
CA THR A 148 -13.23 6.05 -2.47
C THR A 148 -13.07 7.58 -2.66
N ALA A 149 -12.23 8.24 -1.86
CA ALA A 149 -11.80 9.63 -2.03
C ALA A 149 -11.13 9.94 -3.38
N ALA A 150 -10.70 8.93 -4.13
CA ALA A 150 -10.18 9.08 -5.51
C ALA A 150 -11.28 9.06 -6.59
N LYS A 151 -12.53 8.87 -6.20
CA LYS A 151 -13.70 8.77 -7.11
C LYS A 151 -14.84 9.70 -6.72
N ARG A 152 -14.84 10.17 -5.49
CA ARG A 152 -15.90 11.00 -4.89
C ARG A 152 -15.27 12.08 -4.02
N ALA A 153 -16.08 13.08 -3.67
CA ALA A 153 -15.63 14.18 -2.82
C ALA A 153 -16.65 14.43 -1.69
N TRP A 154 -16.13 14.83 -0.55
CA TRP A 154 -16.87 15.34 0.61
C TRP A 154 -16.12 16.53 1.22
N PRO A 155 -16.78 17.38 2.01
CA PRO A 155 -16.16 18.57 2.57
C PRO A 155 -15.04 18.23 3.57
N ASN A 156 -14.18 19.20 3.84
CA ASN A 156 -13.12 19.18 4.85
C ASN A 156 -11.98 18.15 4.60
N ALA A 157 -11.81 17.68 3.37
CA ALA A 157 -10.81 16.69 3.03
C ALA A 157 -10.06 17.04 1.71
N SER A 158 -9.85 18.32 1.44
CA SER A 158 -9.27 18.79 0.16
C SER A 158 -7.91 18.18 -0.16
N ALA A 159 -6.99 18.14 0.82
CA ALA A 159 -5.66 17.55 0.63
C ALA A 159 -5.74 16.02 0.40
N TYR A 160 -6.62 15.33 1.15
CA TYR A 160 -6.79 13.90 1.00
C TYR A 160 -7.37 13.54 -0.37
N HIS A 161 -8.44 14.23 -0.81
CA HIS A 161 -9.00 14.04 -2.15
C HIS A 161 -7.96 14.29 -3.23
N ALA A 162 -7.27 15.44 -3.18
CA ALA A 162 -6.23 15.76 -4.15
C ALA A 162 -5.17 14.67 -4.23
N SER A 163 -4.71 14.16 -3.08
CA SER A 163 -3.70 13.12 -3.01
C SER A 163 -4.20 11.78 -3.56
N LYS A 164 -5.44 11.36 -3.25
CA LYS A 164 -5.98 10.06 -3.68
C LYS A 164 -6.42 10.06 -5.15
N TRP A 165 -6.98 11.17 -5.68
CA TRP A 165 -7.19 11.36 -7.11
C TRP A 165 -5.87 11.36 -7.87
N GLY A 166 -4.84 12.06 -7.34
CA GLY A 166 -3.50 12.07 -7.90
C GLY A 166 -2.88 10.68 -7.93
N LEU A 167 -3.00 9.90 -6.83
CA LEU A 167 -2.46 8.54 -6.74
C LEU A 167 -3.14 7.59 -7.73
N LEU A 168 -4.45 7.73 -7.96
CA LEU A 168 -5.16 6.94 -8.95
C LEU A 168 -4.64 7.24 -10.36
N GLY A 169 -4.54 8.54 -10.73
CA GLY A 169 -3.98 8.96 -12.02
C GLY A 169 -2.54 8.49 -12.20
N LEU A 170 -1.70 8.63 -11.16
CA LEU A 170 -0.33 8.14 -11.14
C LEU A 170 -0.27 6.62 -11.35
N SER A 171 -1.19 5.86 -10.75
CA SER A 171 -1.25 4.40 -10.91
C SER A 171 -1.52 3.99 -12.36
N HIS A 172 -2.42 4.71 -13.04
CA HIS A 172 -2.71 4.46 -14.46
C HIS A 172 -1.50 4.82 -15.35
N ALA A 173 -0.82 5.93 -15.09
CA ALA A 173 0.40 6.31 -15.80
C ALA A 173 1.51 5.25 -15.60
N MET A 174 1.77 4.86 -14.34
CA MET A 174 2.73 3.80 -14.02
C MET A 174 2.37 2.48 -14.73
N HIS A 175 1.08 2.11 -14.78
CA HIS A 175 0.65 0.90 -15.47
C HIS A 175 1.03 0.95 -16.96
N ALA A 176 0.78 2.07 -17.61
CA ALA A 176 1.12 2.25 -19.03
C ALA A 176 2.64 2.20 -19.29
N GLU A 177 3.44 2.82 -18.40
CA GLU A 177 4.89 2.92 -18.53
C GLU A 177 5.63 1.63 -18.15
N LEU A 178 5.13 0.87 -17.18
CA LEU A 178 5.87 -0.25 -16.59
C LEU A 178 5.47 -1.63 -17.16
N ARG A 179 4.26 -1.77 -17.73
CA ARG A 179 3.84 -3.05 -18.34
C ARG A 179 4.74 -3.58 -19.45
N PRO A 180 5.41 -2.74 -20.31
CA PRO A 180 6.37 -3.26 -21.29
C PRO A 180 7.59 -3.93 -20.65
N HIS A 181 7.82 -3.69 -19.34
CA HIS A 181 8.89 -4.29 -18.56
C HIS A 181 8.41 -5.46 -17.68
N ALA A 182 7.21 -6.00 -17.96
CA ALA A 182 6.56 -7.05 -17.17
C ALA A 182 6.36 -6.67 -15.67
N ILE A 183 6.20 -5.35 -15.38
CA ILE A 183 5.87 -4.84 -14.06
C ILE A 183 4.40 -4.47 -14.05
N LYS A 184 3.63 -5.14 -13.19
CA LYS A 184 2.20 -4.86 -12.99
C LYS A 184 2.03 -3.67 -12.05
N VAL A 185 0.96 -2.91 -12.27
CA VAL A 185 0.53 -1.86 -11.33
C VAL A 185 -0.97 -1.99 -11.10
N THR A 186 -1.38 -1.99 -9.84
CA THR A 186 -2.78 -2.07 -9.43
C THR A 186 -3.10 -0.93 -8.47
N ALA A 187 -4.13 -0.15 -8.79
CA ALA A 187 -4.78 0.75 -7.85
C ALA A 187 -5.87 0.03 -7.07
N VAL A 188 -5.85 0.13 -5.75
CA VAL A 188 -6.87 -0.45 -4.87
C VAL A 188 -7.72 0.66 -4.29
N ILE A 189 -8.96 0.78 -4.77
CA ILE A 189 -9.96 1.72 -4.25
C ILE A 189 -10.60 1.09 -3.02
N ALA A 190 -10.10 1.41 -1.83
CA ALA A 190 -10.61 0.86 -0.59
C ALA A 190 -11.68 1.77 0.02
N GLY A 191 -12.81 1.20 0.40
CA GLY A 191 -13.83 1.84 1.22
C GLY A 191 -13.48 1.83 2.70
N GLY A 192 -14.41 2.27 3.54
CA GLY A 192 -14.20 2.40 4.98
C GLY A 192 -13.81 1.10 5.66
N MET A 193 -12.79 1.14 6.52
CA MET A 193 -12.28 -0.02 7.26
C MET A 193 -12.17 0.28 8.76
N ARG A 194 -12.37 -0.73 9.60
CA ARG A 194 -12.15 -0.64 11.04
C ARG A 194 -10.65 -0.60 11.34
N THR A 195 -10.06 0.58 11.21
CA THR A 195 -8.62 0.82 11.42
C THR A 195 -8.41 2.08 12.25
N PRO A 196 -7.28 2.21 12.95
CA PRO A 196 -6.95 3.44 13.68
C PRO A 196 -6.99 4.67 12.78
N PHE A 197 -6.60 4.54 11.50
CA PHE A 197 -6.65 5.63 10.51
C PHE A 197 -8.03 6.30 10.42
N LEU A 198 -9.12 5.56 10.55
CA LEU A 198 -10.49 6.08 10.48
C LEU A 198 -11.07 6.32 11.87
N LEU A 199 -10.91 5.36 12.79
CA LEU A 199 -11.57 5.39 14.10
C LEU A 199 -11.02 6.49 15.02
N ASP A 200 -9.71 6.80 14.95
CA ASP A 200 -9.11 7.87 15.75
C ASP A 200 -9.60 9.26 15.35
N ARG A 201 -10.03 9.43 14.09
CA ARG A 201 -10.54 10.69 13.56
C ARG A 201 -12.05 10.83 13.65
N PHE A 202 -12.75 9.73 13.58
CA PHE A 202 -14.22 9.67 13.59
C PHE A 202 -14.69 8.64 14.64
N PRO A 203 -14.51 8.95 15.94
CA PRO A 203 -14.81 7.99 17.02
C PRO A 203 -16.30 7.62 17.08
N ASP A 204 -17.18 8.48 16.57
CA ASP A 204 -18.63 8.27 16.58
C ASP A 204 -19.14 7.57 15.30
N ILE A 205 -18.23 7.13 14.41
CA ILE A 205 -18.66 6.46 13.18
C ILE A 205 -19.32 5.12 13.50
N ASP A 206 -20.41 4.82 12.82
CA ASP A 206 -21.05 3.51 12.93
C ASP A 206 -20.11 2.41 12.38
N ILE A 207 -19.52 1.64 13.28
CA ILE A 207 -18.57 0.58 12.96
C ILE A 207 -19.16 -0.52 12.08
N ASP A 208 -20.50 -0.70 12.09
CA ASP A 208 -21.19 -1.67 11.26
C ASP A 208 -21.23 -1.25 9.77
N THR A 209 -20.95 0.00 9.48
CA THR A 209 -20.78 0.50 8.10
C THR A 209 -19.39 0.23 7.55
N LEU A 210 -18.44 -0.22 8.39
CA LEU A 210 -17.04 -0.45 8.05
C LEU A 210 -16.75 -1.94 7.89
N GLN A 211 -15.84 -2.26 6.96
CA GLN A 211 -15.34 -3.62 6.79
C GLN A 211 -14.08 -3.90 7.64
N ASP A 212 -13.82 -5.19 7.85
CA ASP A 212 -12.54 -5.64 8.38
C ASP A 212 -11.42 -5.38 7.34
N PRO A 213 -10.26 -4.79 7.74
CA PRO A 213 -9.13 -4.62 6.82
C PRO A 213 -8.62 -5.94 6.23
N ALA A 214 -8.83 -7.08 6.88
CA ALA A 214 -8.51 -8.39 6.35
C ALA A 214 -9.25 -8.71 5.04
N ASN A 215 -10.47 -8.18 4.83
CA ASN A 215 -11.21 -8.37 3.59
C ASN A 215 -10.51 -7.69 2.40
N VAL A 216 -10.01 -6.48 2.61
CA VAL A 216 -9.21 -5.75 1.59
C VAL A 216 -7.87 -6.46 1.35
N ALA A 217 -7.23 -6.96 2.43
CA ALA A 217 -6.01 -7.74 2.32
C ALA A 217 -6.20 -9.03 1.50
N GLN A 218 -7.32 -9.75 1.66
CA GLN A 218 -7.65 -10.92 0.85
C GLN A 218 -7.88 -10.55 -0.63
N ALA A 219 -8.53 -9.43 -0.91
CA ALA A 219 -8.71 -8.96 -2.29
C ALA A 219 -7.36 -8.64 -2.94
N ILE A 220 -6.45 -7.96 -2.23
CA ILE A 220 -5.08 -7.69 -2.72
C ILE A 220 -4.31 -8.99 -2.93
N LYS A 221 -4.39 -9.94 -2.01
CA LYS A 221 -3.77 -11.26 -2.18
C LYS A 221 -4.26 -11.94 -3.46
N SER A 222 -5.56 -11.93 -3.73
CA SER A 222 -6.14 -12.53 -4.94
C SER A 222 -5.59 -11.87 -6.22
N VAL A 223 -5.40 -10.55 -6.22
CA VAL A 223 -4.76 -9.82 -7.33
C VAL A 223 -3.31 -10.24 -7.54
N LEU A 224 -2.56 -10.42 -6.44
CA LEU A 224 -1.14 -10.82 -6.49
C LEU A 224 -0.93 -12.26 -6.98
N MET A 225 -1.94 -13.12 -6.84
CA MET A 225 -1.92 -14.52 -7.27
C MET A 225 -2.33 -14.72 -8.73
N LEU A 226 -2.70 -13.68 -9.46
CA LEU A 226 -3.02 -13.77 -10.89
C LEU A 226 -1.76 -14.12 -11.72
N PRO A 227 -1.94 -14.91 -12.80
CA PRO A 227 -0.84 -15.33 -13.65
C PRO A 227 -0.07 -14.13 -14.25
N PRO A 228 1.20 -14.32 -14.65
CA PRO A 228 2.08 -13.24 -15.11
C PRO A 228 1.49 -12.38 -16.24
N GLU A 229 0.74 -12.98 -17.15
CA GLU A 229 0.14 -12.31 -18.30
C GLU A 229 -1.13 -11.48 -17.97
N THR A 230 -1.65 -11.60 -16.74
CA THR A 230 -2.89 -10.92 -16.33
C THR A 230 -2.61 -9.86 -15.29
N VAL A 231 -3.19 -8.68 -15.43
CA VAL A 231 -3.16 -7.60 -14.44
C VAL A 231 -4.57 -7.03 -14.24
N ILE A 232 -4.92 -6.77 -12.99
CA ILE A 232 -6.06 -5.93 -12.63
C ILE A 232 -5.50 -4.54 -12.39
N ALA A 233 -5.75 -3.61 -13.31
CA ALA A 233 -5.19 -2.26 -13.19
C ALA A 233 -5.86 -1.44 -12.08
N GLU A 234 -7.14 -1.72 -11.81
CA GLU A 234 -7.92 -1.09 -10.74
C GLU A 234 -8.91 -2.10 -10.15
N ILE A 235 -9.01 -2.12 -8.81
CA ILE A 235 -10.01 -2.89 -8.09
C ILE A 235 -10.65 -2.03 -7.01
N THR A 236 -11.98 -2.11 -6.88
CA THR A 236 -12.74 -1.44 -5.83
C THR A 236 -13.24 -2.47 -4.82
N VAL A 237 -12.95 -2.22 -3.53
CA VAL A 237 -13.31 -3.09 -2.40
C VAL A 237 -14.03 -2.27 -1.36
N LEU A 238 -15.33 -2.49 -1.20
CA LEU A 238 -16.22 -1.69 -0.37
C LEU A 238 -16.86 -2.55 0.73
N PRO A 239 -17.12 -1.98 1.92
CA PRO A 239 -18.03 -2.61 2.85
C PRO A 239 -19.44 -2.65 2.24
N MET A 240 -20.21 -3.72 2.54
CA MET A 240 -21.54 -3.91 1.99
C MET A 240 -22.51 -2.76 2.36
N ARG A 241 -22.27 -2.08 3.49
CA ARG A 241 -23.09 -0.95 3.98
C ARG A 241 -22.47 0.42 3.67
N GLU A 242 -21.49 0.49 2.78
CA GLU A 242 -20.86 1.75 2.36
C GLU A 242 -21.90 2.66 1.68
N SER A 243 -22.21 3.79 2.30
CA SER A 243 -23.17 4.77 1.76
C SER A 243 -22.49 5.86 0.93
N SER A 244 -21.16 5.94 0.96
CA SER A 244 -20.40 6.93 0.20
C SER A 244 -20.13 6.51 -1.24
N TRP A 245 -20.54 5.32 -1.65
CA TRP A 245 -20.44 4.83 -3.03
C TRP A 245 -21.82 4.69 -3.66
N PRO A 246 -22.01 5.14 -4.93
CA PRO A 246 -23.27 5.01 -5.65
C PRO A 246 -23.65 3.56 -5.89
#